data_6db6b275f1097f640c432d52140563ff
#
_entry.id   6db6b275f1097f640c432d52140563ff
#
_cell.length_a   1.000
_cell.length_b   1.000
_cell.length_c   1.000
_cell.angle_alpha   90.00
_cell.angle_beta   90.00
_cell.angle_gamma   90.00
#
_symmetry.space_group_name_H-M   'P 1'
#
loop_
_entity.id
_entity.type
_entity.pdbx_description
1 polymer ?
#
loop_
_entity_poly.entity_id
_entity_poly.type
_entity_poly.pdbx_seq_one_letter_code
_entity_poly.pdbx_strand_id
1 'polypeptide(L)'
;MEVSVFWTDSARSDLKDIFGFYKEVAGVNSARKLVLRIIDRTIQLENNPLSGPREPLLTEREKDYRYLIEGNYKIIYWIEYNYAKIATVFDCRQDPSKLQKI
;
A
#
# COMPACT_ATOMS: atom_id res chain seq x y z
N MET A 1 -3.69 18.37 -9.74
CA MET A 1 -4.54 18.20 -8.55
C MET A 1 -3.71 17.62 -7.41
N GLU A 2 -3.81 18.20 -6.26
CA GLU A 2 -3.04 17.76 -5.11
C GLU A 2 -3.94 17.05 -4.11
N VAL A 3 -3.51 15.89 -3.63
CA VAL A 3 -4.25 15.11 -2.64
C VAL A 3 -3.35 14.85 -1.43
N SER A 4 -3.97 14.48 -0.32
CA SER A 4 -3.24 14.04 0.87
C SER A 4 -3.30 12.52 0.93
N VAL A 5 -2.22 11.89 1.38
CA VAL A 5 -2.19 10.44 1.58
C VAL A 5 -2.84 10.12 2.92
N PHE A 6 -3.78 9.19 2.92
CA PHE A 6 -4.47 8.72 4.12
C PHE A 6 -4.26 7.22 4.27
N TRP A 7 -3.74 6.80 5.41
CA TRP A 7 -3.51 5.40 5.72
C TRP A 7 -4.70 4.86 6.50
N THR A 8 -5.43 3.92 5.91
CA THR A 8 -6.53 3.26 6.59
C THR A 8 -6.02 2.43 7.76
N ASP A 9 -6.90 2.08 8.68
CA ASP A 9 -6.53 1.22 9.80
C ASP A 9 -5.98 -0.13 9.33
N SER A 10 -6.57 -0.70 8.28
CA SER A 10 -6.11 -1.95 7.69
C SER A 10 -4.68 -1.81 7.16
N ALA A 11 -4.39 -0.74 6.41
CA ALA A 11 -3.05 -0.52 5.85
C ALA A 11 -2.02 -0.28 6.96
N ARG A 12 -2.40 0.45 8.01
CA ARG A 12 -1.50 0.66 9.15
C ARG A 12 -1.20 -0.64 9.88
N SER A 13 -2.22 -1.49 10.02
CA SER A 13 -2.04 -2.82 10.60
C SER A 13 -1.07 -3.65 9.77
N ASP A 14 -1.18 -3.56 8.43
CA ASP A 14 -0.25 -4.26 7.54
C ASP A 14 1.20 -3.80 7.76
N LEU A 15 1.42 -2.49 7.87
CA LEU A 15 2.76 -1.98 8.13
C LEU A 15 3.32 -2.48 9.46
N LYS A 16 2.47 -2.55 10.46
CA LYS A 16 2.86 -3.05 11.78
C LYS A 16 3.27 -4.53 11.70
N ASP A 17 2.52 -5.33 10.96
CA ASP A 17 2.82 -6.75 10.78
C ASP A 17 4.13 -6.94 10.01
N ILE A 18 4.34 -6.14 8.95
CA ILE A 18 5.57 -6.17 8.17
C ILE A 18 6.77 -5.81 9.06
N PHE A 19 6.63 -4.76 9.86
CA PHE A 19 7.67 -4.35 10.79
C PHE A 19 8.01 -5.47 11.77
N GLY A 20 6.98 -6.07 12.38
CA GLY A 20 7.17 -7.14 13.35
C GLY A 20 7.90 -8.35 12.77
N PHE A 21 7.50 -8.76 11.56
CA PHE A 21 8.15 -9.89 10.90
C PHE A 21 9.62 -9.61 10.60
N TYR A 22 9.93 -8.47 9.99
CA TYR A 22 11.30 -8.16 9.61
C TYR A 22 12.19 -7.83 10.80
N LYS A 23 11.61 -7.28 11.86
CA LYS A 23 12.34 -7.10 13.12
C LYS A 23 12.92 -8.42 13.63
N GLU A 24 12.12 -9.50 13.55
CA GLU A 24 12.55 -10.82 14.02
C GLU A 24 13.59 -11.45 13.09
N VAL A 25 13.44 -11.32 11.77
CA VAL A 25 14.30 -12.03 10.82
C VAL A 25 15.50 -11.22 10.36
N ALA A 26 15.47 -9.90 10.43
CA ALA A 26 16.51 -9.04 9.87
C ALA A 26 16.93 -7.89 10.79
N GLY A 27 16.32 -7.74 11.96
CA GLY A 27 16.64 -6.69 12.92
C GLY A 27 15.83 -5.42 12.78
N VAL A 28 15.84 -4.62 13.84
CA VAL A 28 15.04 -3.39 13.93
C VAL A 28 15.37 -2.38 12.82
N ASN A 29 16.67 -2.19 12.53
CA ASN A 29 17.06 -1.18 11.54
C ASN A 29 16.58 -1.54 10.14
N SER A 30 16.67 -2.82 9.76
CA SER A 30 16.20 -3.28 8.46
C SER A 30 14.69 -3.15 8.36
N ALA A 31 13.97 -3.51 9.43
CA ALA A 31 12.51 -3.39 9.46
C ALA A 31 12.08 -1.94 9.32
N ARG A 32 12.73 -1.03 10.04
CA ARG A 32 12.43 0.40 9.96
C ARG A 32 12.65 0.96 8.57
N LYS A 33 13.78 0.60 7.95
CA LYS A 33 14.11 1.07 6.59
C LYS A 33 13.06 0.61 5.57
N LEU A 34 12.63 -0.64 5.69
CA LEU A 34 11.63 -1.19 4.78
C LEU A 34 10.29 -0.44 4.90
N VAL A 35 9.81 -0.25 6.13
CA VAL A 35 8.54 0.45 6.36
C VAL A 35 8.62 1.89 5.86
N LEU A 36 9.74 2.58 6.10
CA LEU A 36 9.91 3.95 5.62
C LEU A 36 9.91 4.01 4.11
N ARG A 37 10.54 3.04 3.41
CA ARG A 37 10.49 3.01 1.94
C ARG A 37 9.07 2.82 1.42
N ILE A 38 8.28 1.98 2.08
CA ILE A 38 6.88 1.77 1.68
C ILE A 38 6.10 3.09 1.83
N ILE A 39 6.27 3.76 2.97
CA ILE A 39 5.58 5.04 3.22
C ILE A 39 6.03 6.09 2.21
N ASP A 40 7.34 6.23 1.98
CA ASP A 40 7.88 7.22 1.05
C ASP A 40 7.37 6.98 -0.38
N ARG A 41 7.15 5.72 -0.75
CA ARG A 41 6.65 5.38 -2.07
C ARG A 41 5.29 6.00 -2.36
N THR A 42 4.48 6.24 -1.34
CA THR A 42 3.14 6.81 -1.51
C THR A 42 3.15 8.32 -1.68
N ILE A 43 4.27 8.99 -1.39
CA ILE A 43 4.31 10.46 -1.42
C ILE A 43 4.06 11.00 -2.83
N GLN A 44 4.51 10.28 -3.86
CA GLN A 44 4.25 10.69 -5.25
C GLN A 44 2.77 10.85 -5.57
N LEU A 45 1.89 10.19 -4.80
CA LEU A 45 0.45 10.28 -5.02
C LEU A 45 -0.10 11.67 -4.70
N GLU A 46 0.61 12.47 -3.91
CA GLU A 46 0.18 13.81 -3.58
C GLU A 46 0.04 14.70 -4.81
N ASN A 47 0.96 14.56 -5.76
CA ASN A 47 0.95 15.36 -6.99
C ASN A 47 0.50 14.54 -8.21
N ASN A 48 0.57 13.22 -8.14
CA ASN A 48 0.23 12.32 -9.23
C ASN A 48 -0.66 11.19 -8.75
N PRO A 49 -1.91 11.50 -8.32
CA PRO A 49 -2.76 10.49 -7.67
C PRO A 49 -3.14 9.32 -8.58
N LEU A 50 -3.13 9.49 -9.89
CA LEU A 50 -3.49 8.43 -10.82
C LEU A 50 -2.26 7.76 -11.44
N SER A 51 -1.07 7.94 -10.85
CA SER A 51 0.17 7.40 -11.40
C SER A 51 0.27 5.88 -11.31
N GLY A 52 -0.41 5.24 -10.35
CA GLY A 52 -0.42 3.79 -10.27
C GLY A 52 -1.43 3.20 -11.25
N PRO A 53 -1.10 2.06 -11.89
CA PRO A 53 -2.06 1.37 -12.75
C PRO A 53 -3.22 0.78 -11.94
N ARG A 54 -4.30 0.48 -12.64
CA ARG A 54 -5.45 -0.17 -12.01
C ARG A 54 -5.08 -1.57 -11.56
N GLU A 55 -5.61 -1.98 -10.38
CA GLU A 55 -5.37 -3.32 -9.86
C GLU A 55 -6.28 -4.32 -10.57
N PRO A 56 -5.72 -5.25 -11.38
CA PRO A 56 -6.55 -6.15 -12.19
C PRO A 56 -7.47 -7.05 -11.37
N LEU A 57 -7.10 -7.40 -10.15
CA LEU A 57 -7.90 -8.30 -9.32
C LEU A 57 -9.08 -7.62 -8.65
N LEU A 58 -9.18 -6.29 -8.75
CA LEU A 58 -10.21 -5.51 -8.09
C LEU A 58 -11.01 -4.63 -9.06
N THR A 59 -10.99 -4.96 -10.35
CA THR A 59 -11.65 -4.14 -11.39
C THR A 59 -13.17 -4.14 -11.26
N GLU A 60 -13.75 -5.13 -10.60
CA GLU A 60 -15.20 -5.21 -10.44
C GLU A 60 -15.72 -4.49 -9.20
N ARG A 61 -14.82 -3.90 -8.41
CA ARG A 61 -15.22 -3.12 -7.24
C ARG A 61 -15.73 -1.74 -7.67
N GLU A 62 -16.55 -1.12 -6.82
CA GLU A 62 -17.03 0.24 -7.07
C GLU A 62 -15.90 1.26 -7.10
N LYS A 63 -14.91 1.09 -6.24
CA LYS A 63 -13.77 1.99 -6.17
C LYS A 63 -12.76 1.64 -7.25
N ASP A 64 -12.11 2.66 -7.81
CA ASP A 64 -11.06 2.50 -8.80
C ASP A 64 -9.75 2.20 -8.08
N TYR A 65 -9.54 0.95 -7.68
CA TYR A 65 -8.32 0.54 -6.99
C TYR A 65 -7.12 0.53 -7.93
N ARG A 66 -6.06 1.16 -7.47
CA ARG A 66 -4.78 1.25 -8.16
C ARG A 66 -3.69 0.76 -7.24
N TYR A 67 -2.47 0.58 -7.78
CA TYR A 67 -1.37 0.12 -6.95
C TYR A 67 -0.05 0.77 -7.30
N LEU A 68 0.85 0.77 -6.33
CA LEU A 68 2.27 1.06 -6.50
C LEU A 68 3.06 -0.16 -6.01
N ILE A 69 4.28 -0.31 -6.54
CA ILE A 69 5.17 -1.40 -6.11
C ILE A 69 6.34 -0.81 -5.33
N GLU A 70 6.64 -1.43 -4.19
CA GLU A 70 7.86 -1.19 -3.45
C GLU A 70 8.44 -2.55 -3.05
N GLY A 71 9.53 -2.96 -3.72
CA GLY A 71 10.12 -4.27 -3.48
C GLY A 71 9.13 -5.38 -3.76
N ASN A 72 8.88 -6.22 -2.75
CA ASN A 72 7.93 -7.32 -2.85
C ASN A 72 6.52 -6.92 -2.42
N TYR A 73 6.27 -5.65 -2.22
CA TYR A 73 4.99 -5.17 -1.70
C TYR A 73 4.22 -4.39 -2.73
N LYS A 74 2.92 -4.67 -2.79
CA LYS A 74 1.97 -3.93 -3.60
C LYS A 74 1.17 -3.05 -2.66
N ILE A 75 1.16 -1.74 -2.93
CA ILE A 75 0.46 -0.75 -2.13
C ILE A 75 -0.83 -0.44 -2.87
N ILE A 76 -1.96 -0.96 -2.38
CA ILE A 76 -3.26 -0.79 -3.01
C ILE A 76 -3.90 0.49 -2.48
N TYR A 77 -4.39 1.34 -3.39
CA TYR A 77 -5.01 2.60 -2.99
C TYR A 77 -6.16 2.95 -3.93
N TRP A 78 -6.99 3.91 -3.50
CA TRP A 78 -8.00 4.54 -4.34
C TRP A 78 -8.06 6.02 -4.00
N ILE A 79 -8.63 6.82 -4.92
CA ILE A 79 -8.80 8.26 -4.69
C ILE A 79 -10.24 8.50 -4.28
N GLU A 80 -10.43 9.22 -3.19
CA GLU A 80 -11.75 9.60 -2.71
C GLU A 80 -11.65 11.03 -2.15
N TYR A 81 -12.40 11.93 -2.76
CA TYR A 81 -12.30 13.36 -2.47
C TYR A 81 -10.87 13.84 -2.70
N ASN A 82 -10.27 14.49 -1.71
CA ASN A 82 -8.90 15.00 -1.80
C ASN A 82 -7.90 14.04 -1.16
N TYR A 83 -8.22 12.75 -1.07
CA TYR A 83 -7.36 11.78 -0.42
C TYR A 83 -6.97 10.62 -1.33
N ALA A 84 -5.70 10.26 -1.27
CA ALA A 84 -5.25 8.96 -1.76
C ALA A 84 -5.30 8.03 -0.55
N LYS A 85 -6.30 7.17 -0.51
CA LYS A 85 -6.53 6.29 0.63
C LYS A 85 -5.84 4.96 0.40
N ILE A 86 -4.93 4.62 1.30
CA ILE A 86 -4.17 3.36 1.20
C ILE A 86 -5.01 2.26 1.83
N ALA A 87 -5.45 1.32 1.00
CA ALA A 87 -6.34 0.24 1.43
C ALA A 87 -5.58 -0.87 2.15
N THR A 88 -4.44 -1.28 1.59
CA THR A 88 -3.64 -2.38 2.13
C THR A 88 -2.24 -2.33 1.55
N VAL A 89 -1.30 -2.95 2.26
CA VAL A 89 0.04 -3.24 1.75
C VAL A 89 0.15 -4.76 1.66
N PHE A 90 0.20 -5.27 0.46
CA PHE A 90 0.10 -6.69 0.16
C PHE A 90 1.45 -7.25 -0.28
N ASP A 91 1.87 -8.35 0.34
CA ASP A 91 3.09 -9.05 -0.06
C ASP A 91 2.80 -9.84 -1.35
N CYS A 92 3.48 -9.47 -2.43
CA CYS A 92 3.26 -10.08 -3.75
C CYS A 92 3.63 -11.57 -3.81
N ARG A 93 4.32 -12.08 -2.80
CA ARG A 93 4.67 -13.50 -2.72
C ARG A 93 3.55 -14.34 -2.14
N GLN A 94 2.51 -13.71 -1.59
CA GLN A 94 1.34 -14.40 -1.05
C GLN A 94 0.32 -14.68 -2.14
N ASP A 95 -0.65 -15.53 -1.81
CA ASP A 95 -1.73 -15.88 -2.71
C ASP A 95 -2.54 -14.63 -3.08
N PRO A 96 -2.64 -14.29 -4.39
CA PRO A 96 -3.39 -13.11 -4.83
C PRO A 96 -4.87 -13.14 -4.43
N SER A 97 -5.45 -14.30 -4.17
CA SER A 97 -6.85 -14.38 -3.75
C SER A 97 -7.11 -13.64 -2.44
N LYS A 98 -6.08 -13.39 -1.64
CA LYS A 98 -6.22 -12.64 -0.39
C LYS A 98 -6.64 -11.19 -0.64
N LEU A 99 -6.40 -10.63 -1.82
CA LEU A 99 -6.87 -9.30 -2.17
C LEU A 99 -8.38 -9.22 -2.29
N GLN A 100 -9.05 -10.34 -2.49
CA GLN A 100 -10.51 -10.37 -2.58
C GLN A 100 -11.20 -9.95 -1.28
N LYS A 101 -10.45 -9.85 -0.18
CA LYS A 101 -10.99 -9.40 1.09
C LYS A 101 -11.15 -7.89 1.21
N ILE A 102 -10.65 -7.15 0.26
CA ILE A 102 -10.82 -5.69 0.22
C ILE A 102 -12.26 -5.31 -0.10
#